data_8b9c1fc77a4b7b596c1c05891f47f43c
#
_entry.id   8b9c1fc77a4b7b596c1c05891f47f43c
#
_cell.length_a   1.000
_cell.length_b   1.000
_cell.length_c   1.000
_cell.angle_alpha   90.00
_cell.angle_beta   90.00
_cell.angle_gamma   90.00
#
_symmetry.space_group_name_H-M   'P 1'
#
loop_
_entity.id
_entity.type
_entity.pdbx_description
1 polymer ?
#
loop_
_entity_poly.entity_id
_entity_poly.type
_entity_poly.pdbx_seq_one_letter_code
_entity_poly.pdbx_strand_id
1 'polypeptide(L)'
;MKLKSKFSIQNEVETTQASKLISYSAFVKNPELISQSFDEVIGVIRNDRILFYIHPSPNVKQNKESQGHLLTFGSLIEEYYQIKKHEWSERHYSEKLRRYEKDLKPTFKNKLINQISIDDVINFLKKYQQRGVIDISHRLLSDISQVFDYAIITNKIEINFCSKIRKALIQKKVKGHACIVENELPALLNSICSYQNERSEIIKYALKFISLTFVRVNELLKAEWSEFDLTENVWTIPANRMKMKREHRVPLSLQALELLEQIQAYTNNHQYVFPHYFYNKPLKSNRLIYALYNLGYKEKMTVHGFRALASSILNNNGFNPDAIEKQLAHEEANRVRRAYNRADYFETRVDMMQWWSDFLVEKCNQYIEKKQLVLI
;
A
#
# COMPACT_ATOMS: atom_id res chain seq x y z
N MET A 1 -20.83 39.16 22.95
CA MET A 1 -21.18 37.75 23.14
C MET A 1 -20.08 37.10 23.96
N LYS A 2 -20.33 36.79 25.24
CA LYS A 2 -19.32 36.32 26.18
C LYS A 2 -19.08 34.84 25.96
N LEU A 3 -17.92 34.44 25.43
CA LEU A 3 -17.46 33.06 25.43
C LEU A 3 -16.67 32.80 26.72
N LYS A 4 -17.22 31.93 27.56
CA LYS A 4 -16.62 31.49 28.82
C LYS A 4 -15.35 30.69 28.54
N SER A 5 -14.25 31.12 29.14
CA SER A 5 -13.02 30.37 29.32
C SER A 5 -13.25 29.18 30.24
N LYS A 6 -12.99 27.96 29.82
CA LYS A 6 -12.46 26.84 30.60
C LYS A 6 -12.66 25.54 29.86
N PHE A 7 -11.61 25.07 29.25
CA PHE A 7 -11.43 23.60 29.02
C PHE A 7 -9.94 23.31 29.17
N SER A 8 -9.60 22.64 30.25
CA SER A 8 -8.30 21.96 30.38
C SER A 8 -8.47 20.54 29.86
N ILE A 9 -7.78 20.21 28.81
CA ILE A 9 -7.62 18.81 28.36
C ILE A 9 -6.16 18.44 28.58
N GLN A 10 -5.93 17.60 29.59
CA GLN A 10 -4.66 16.91 29.77
C GLN A 10 -4.58 15.80 28.74
N ASN A 11 -3.65 15.91 27.81
CA ASN A 11 -2.92 14.83 27.19
C ASN A 11 -1.63 15.40 26.62
N GLU A 12 -0.52 14.85 27.05
CA GLU A 12 0.85 15.26 26.75
C GLU A 12 1.16 15.17 25.24
N VAL A 13 1.09 16.29 24.56
CA VAL A 13 1.84 16.67 23.36
C VAL A 13 1.95 18.17 23.46
N GLU A 14 3.13 18.75 23.23
CA GLU A 14 3.50 20.16 23.37
C GLU A 14 2.34 21.12 23.11
N THR A 15 1.87 21.76 24.16
CA THR A 15 0.71 22.64 24.18
C THR A 15 1.05 23.99 23.55
N THR A 16 0.79 24.12 22.26
CA THR A 16 0.55 25.45 21.69
C THR A 16 -0.85 25.86 22.17
N GLN A 17 -0.93 26.67 23.23
CA GLN A 17 -2.20 27.19 23.73
C GLN A 17 -2.77 28.17 22.70
N ALA A 18 -3.90 27.82 22.08
CA ALA A 18 -4.67 28.77 21.31
C ALA A 18 -5.28 29.80 22.30
N SER A 19 -5.01 31.06 22.08
CA SER A 19 -5.58 32.13 22.87
C SER A 19 -7.06 32.39 22.56
N LYS A 20 -7.54 31.90 21.39
CA LYS A 20 -8.92 32.05 20.93
C LYS A 20 -9.37 30.82 20.11
N LEU A 21 -10.63 30.40 20.34
CA LEU A 21 -11.25 29.34 19.59
C LEU A 21 -12.40 29.88 18.72
N ILE A 22 -12.47 29.49 17.45
CA ILE A 22 -13.59 29.82 16.55
C ILE A 22 -14.19 28.55 15.96
N SER A 23 -15.50 28.54 15.74
CA SER A 23 -16.13 27.37 15.09
C SER A 23 -15.82 27.31 13.60
N TYR A 24 -15.72 26.12 13.06
CA TYR A 24 -15.51 25.90 11.62
C TYR A 24 -16.59 26.57 10.76
N SER A 25 -17.85 26.63 11.24
CA SER A 25 -18.93 27.30 10.54
C SER A 25 -18.78 28.82 10.52
N ALA A 26 -18.25 29.42 11.59
CA ALA A 26 -17.95 30.86 11.62
C ALA A 26 -16.75 31.19 10.72
N PHE A 27 -15.76 30.32 10.66
CA PHE A 27 -14.60 30.43 9.78
C PHE A 27 -14.98 30.37 8.29
N VAL A 28 -15.85 29.43 7.88
CA VAL A 28 -16.32 29.30 6.49
C VAL A 28 -17.18 30.46 6.05
N LYS A 29 -17.96 31.05 6.96
CA LYS A 29 -18.81 32.23 6.66
C LYS A 29 -18.05 33.53 6.50
N ASN A 30 -16.88 33.64 7.14
CA ASN A 30 -16.04 34.83 7.11
C ASN A 30 -14.58 34.43 6.80
N PRO A 31 -14.25 34.05 5.58
CA PRO A 31 -12.88 33.69 5.19
C PRO A 31 -11.91 34.87 5.32
N GLU A 32 -12.40 36.12 5.35
CA GLU A 32 -11.61 37.32 5.60
C GLU A 32 -10.98 37.37 7.01
N LEU A 33 -11.44 36.52 7.94
CA LEU A 33 -10.78 36.35 9.24
C LEU A 33 -9.33 35.83 9.10
N ILE A 34 -8.95 35.27 7.95
CA ILE A 34 -7.56 34.87 7.65
C ILE A 34 -6.69 36.06 7.26
N SER A 35 -7.28 37.13 6.69
CA SER A 35 -6.55 38.31 6.21
C SER A 35 -6.34 39.38 7.27
N GLN A 36 -7.05 39.29 8.41
CA GLN A 36 -6.83 40.16 9.52
C GLN A 36 -5.58 39.72 10.27
N SER A 37 -4.63 40.64 10.51
CA SER A 37 -3.47 40.40 11.35
C SER A 37 -3.92 40.11 12.76
N PHE A 38 -3.83 38.88 13.21
CA PHE A 38 -4.04 38.47 14.58
C PHE A 38 -2.70 38.46 15.31
N ASP A 39 -2.66 39.02 16.52
CA ASP A 39 -1.49 38.94 17.40
C ASP A 39 -1.47 37.62 18.20
N GLU A 40 -2.46 36.77 18.01
CA GLU A 40 -2.69 35.58 18.84
C GLU A 40 -2.98 34.34 17.99
N VAL A 41 -2.62 33.16 18.49
CA VAL A 41 -2.90 31.87 17.86
C VAL A 41 -4.39 31.52 17.97
N ILE A 42 -5.07 31.31 16.85
CA ILE A 42 -6.49 30.95 16.80
C ILE A 42 -6.67 29.48 16.44
N GLY A 43 -7.39 28.74 17.28
CA GLY A 43 -7.79 27.35 16.97
C GLY A 43 -9.16 27.32 16.26
N VAL A 44 -9.26 26.62 15.15
CA VAL A 44 -10.53 26.36 14.46
C VAL A 44 -11.09 25.02 14.91
N ILE A 45 -12.31 25.01 15.48
CA ILE A 45 -12.93 23.82 16.06
C ILE A 45 -14.19 23.39 15.30
N ARG A 46 -14.42 22.08 15.26
CA ARG A 46 -15.68 21.46 14.80
C ARG A 46 -15.97 20.26 15.69
N ASN A 47 -17.18 20.17 16.23
CA ASN A 47 -17.60 19.10 17.15
C ASN A 47 -16.59 18.92 18.31
N ASP A 48 -16.24 20.03 18.98
CA ASP A 48 -15.32 20.11 20.11
C ASP A 48 -13.88 19.58 19.85
N ARG A 49 -13.51 19.44 18.59
CA ARG A 49 -12.15 19.07 18.19
C ARG A 49 -11.50 20.18 17.40
N ILE A 50 -10.25 20.49 17.74
CA ILE A 50 -9.43 21.43 16.97
C ILE A 50 -9.09 20.77 15.63
N LEU A 51 -9.42 21.46 14.54
CA LEU A 51 -9.09 21.01 13.18
C LEU A 51 -7.70 21.49 12.76
N PHE A 52 -7.39 22.75 13.03
CA PHE A 52 -6.10 23.38 12.77
C PHE A 52 -5.96 24.68 13.56
N TYR A 53 -4.74 25.18 13.64
CA TYR A 53 -4.43 26.48 14.25
C TYR A 53 -4.11 27.49 13.15
N ILE A 54 -4.58 28.73 13.35
CA ILE A 54 -4.16 29.90 12.58
C ILE A 54 -3.15 30.63 13.45
N HIS A 55 -1.91 30.67 13.03
CA HIS A 55 -0.86 31.42 13.71
C HIS A 55 -0.88 32.89 13.29
N PRO A 56 -0.50 33.83 14.18
CA PRO A 56 -0.35 35.22 13.80
C PRO A 56 0.61 35.32 12.63
N SER A 57 0.19 36.08 11.62
CA SER A 57 1.12 36.41 10.54
C SER A 57 2.23 37.28 11.17
N PRO A 58 3.50 36.88 11.09
CA PRO A 58 4.57 37.76 11.53
C PRO A 58 4.40 39.05 10.73
N ASN A 59 4.27 40.19 11.43
CA ASN A 59 4.18 41.51 10.82
C ASN A 59 5.29 41.62 9.77
N VAL A 60 4.92 41.51 8.51
CA VAL A 60 5.82 41.75 7.40
C VAL A 60 6.01 43.25 7.30
N LYS A 61 6.71 43.84 8.29
CA LYS A 61 7.49 45.03 8.02
C LYS A 61 8.52 44.56 6.98
N GLN A 62 8.36 45.11 5.80
CA GLN A 62 9.28 44.96 4.67
C GLN A 62 10.74 45.13 5.16
N ASN A 63 11.36 44.07 5.61
CA ASN A 63 12.80 43.95 5.54
C ASN A 63 13.12 43.40 4.13
N LYS A 64 13.21 44.31 3.17
CA LYS A 64 14.01 44.12 1.99
C LYS A 64 15.46 43.99 2.47
N GLU A 65 15.87 42.77 2.72
CA GLU A 65 17.26 42.28 2.74
C GLU A 65 17.34 40.96 3.54
N SER A 66 16.71 39.95 3.00
CA SER A 66 17.14 38.56 3.23
C SER A 66 17.15 37.90 1.86
N GLN A 67 18.30 37.37 1.48
CA GLN A 67 18.58 36.69 0.22
C GLN A 67 17.39 35.85 -0.23
N GLY A 68 16.69 36.31 -1.27
CA GLY A 68 15.55 35.63 -1.83
C GLY A 68 15.97 34.26 -2.33
N HIS A 69 15.84 33.25 -1.52
CA HIS A 69 15.78 31.89 -2.06
C HIS A 69 14.59 31.86 -3.01
N LEU A 70 14.89 31.96 -4.29
CA LEU A 70 13.93 31.81 -5.38
C LEU A 70 13.14 30.53 -5.08
N LEU A 71 11.84 30.65 -4.78
CA LEU A 71 10.95 29.55 -4.46
C LEU A 71 10.72 28.69 -5.70
N THR A 72 11.71 27.89 -6.00
CA THR A 72 11.68 26.97 -7.12
C THR A 72 10.90 25.69 -6.74
N PHE A 73 10.37 25.02 -7.74
CA PHE A 73 9.78 23.69 -7.54
C PHE A 73 10.78 22.73 -6.89
N GLY A 74 12.07 22.82 -7.25
CA GLY A 74 13.12 21.99 -6.68
C GLY A 74 13.32 22.21 -5.20
N SER A 75 13.39 23.45 -4.72
CA SER A 75 13.52 23.74 -3.29
C SER A 75 12.32 23.25 -2.50
N LEU A 76 11.10 23.44 -3.02
CA LEU A 76 9.87 23.01 -2.35
C LEU A 76 9.70 21.50 -2.28
N ILE A 77 10.03 20.76 -3.35
CA ILE A 77 9.91 19.29 -3.32
C ILE A 77 10.95 18.67 -2.39
N GLU A 78 12.17 19.21 -2.36
CA GLU A 78 13.23 18.74 -1.47
C GLU A 78 12.85 18.99 0.00
N GLU A 79 12.32 20.17 0.34
CA GLU A 79 11.81 20.51 1.67
C GLU A 79 10.64 19.59 2.06
N TYR A 80 9.64 19.45 1.18
CA TYR A 80 8.49 18.57 1.40
C TYR A 80 8.92 17.11 1.63
N TYR A 81 9.88 16.60 0.86
CA TYR A 81 10.36 15.24 0.99
C TYR A 81 11.13 15.01 2.30
N GLN A 82 11.86 16.00 2.80
CA GLN A 82 12.51 15.90 4.10
C GLN A 82 11.49 15.81 5.25
N ILE A 83 10.44 16.63 5.22
CA ILE A 83 9.36 16.56 6.21
C ILE A 83 8.65 15.19 6.17
N LYS A 84 8.33 14.70 4.97
CA LYS A 84 7.60 13.45 4.79
C LYS A 84 8.43 12.17 4.94
N LYS A 85 9.75 12.28 4.99
CA LYS A 85 10.67 11.14 5.14
C LYS A 85 10.35 10.30 6.38
N HIS A 86 9.96 10.92 7.47
CA HIS A 86 9.62 10.23 8.72
C HIS A 86 8.27 9.51 8.68
N GLU A 87 7.35 9.92 7.78
CA GLU A 87 6.03 9.31 7.63
C GLU A 87 6.02 8.18 6.61
N TRP A 88 6.91 8.24 5.62
CA TRP A 88 6.96 7.27 4.53
C TRP A 88 7.85 6.07 4.87
N SER A 89 7.50 4.90 4.32
CA SER A 89 8.44 3.79 4.32
C SER A 89 9.66 4.14 3.47
N GLU A 90 10.83 3.61 3.83
CA GLU A 90 12.09 3.84 3.11
C GLU A 90 11.96 3.54 1.60
N ARG A 91 11.27 2.46 1.26
CA ARG A 91 10.98 2.11 -0.13
C ARG A 91 10.15 3.19 -0.84
N HIS A 92 9.10 3.69 -0.19
CA HIS A 92 8.24 4.72 -0.77
C HIS A 92 9.01 6.03 -0.99
N TYR A 93 9.82 6.42 -0.01
CA TYR A 93 10.71 7.58 -0.11
C TYR A 93 11.70 7.42 -1.26
N SER A 94 12.40 6.28 -1.35
CA SER A 94 13.35 6.00 -2.42
C SER A 94 12.72 6.02 -3.81
N GLU A 95 11.50 5.46 -3.96
CA GLU A 95 10.76 5.48 -5.21
C GLU A 95 10.34 6.91 -5.63
N LYS A 96 9.93 7.75 -4.67
CA LYS A 96 9.60 9.16 -4.91
C LYS A 96 10.85 9.96 -5.28
N LEU A 97 11.92 9.80 -4.54
CA LEU A 97 13.19 10.48 -4.80
C LEU A 97 13.71 10.11 -6.20
N ARG A 98 13.67 8.83 -6.57
CA ARG A 98 14.08 8.37 -7.90
C ARG A 98 13.24 9.02 -9.02
N ARG A 99 11.89 9.15 -8.84
CA ARG A 99 11.04 9.82 -9.82
C ARG A 99 11.34 11.31 -9.90
N TYR A 100 11.58 11.97 -8.76
CA TYR A 100 12.01 13.36 -8.76
C TYR A 100 13.30 13.54 -9.55
N GLU A 101 14.36 12.84 -9.17
CA GLU A 101 15.68 12.98 -9.79
C GLU A 101 15.67 12.67 -11.29
N LYS A 102 14.99 11.61 -11.69
CA LYS A 102 14.96 11.15 -13.08
C LYS A 102 14.00 11.94 -13.95
N ASP A 103 12.81 12.23 -13.46
CA ASP A 103 11.70 12.65 -14.31
C ASP A 103 11.32 14.12 -14.09
N LEU A 104 11.19 14.59 -12.83
CA LEU A 104 10.73 15.96 -12.53
C LEU A 104 11.85 16.99 -12.51
N LYS A 105 12.98 16.65 -11.92
CA LYS A 105 14.12 17.54 -11.72
C LYS A 105 14.65 18.19 -13.02
N PRO A 106 14.82 17.44 -14.14
CA PRO A 106 15.29 18.03 -15.39
C PRO A 106 14.38 19.11 -15.95
N THR A 107 13.07 19.04 -15.66
CA THR A 107 12.07 19.96 -16.22
C THR A 107 11.70 21.10 -15.28
N PHE A 108 11.56 20.81 -13.99
CA PHE A 108 10.92 21.73 -13.05
C PHE A 108 11.84 22.27 -11.96
N LYS A 109 13.01 21.67 -11.70
CA LYS A 109 13.86 22.03 -10.56
C LYS A 109 14.05 23.55 -10.40
N ASN A 110 14.39 24.22 -11.48
CA ASN A 110 14.75 25.64 -11.46
C ASN A 110 13.57 26.58 -11.80
N LYS A 111 12.38 26.03 -12.08
CA LYS A 111 11.18 26.84 -12.33
C LYS A 111 10.62 27.37 -11.02
N LEU A 112 10.28 28.66 -10.99
CA LEU A 112 9.54 29.24 -9.88
C LEU A 112 8.15 28.61 -9.80
N ILE A 113 7.72 28.27 -8.60
CA ILE A 113 6.45 27.53 -8.38
C ILE A 113 5.24 28.29 -8.94
N ASN A 114 5.24 29.62 -8.83
CA ASN A 114 4.18 30.50 -9.33
C ASN A 114 4.24 30.73 -10.87
N GLN A 115 5.32 30.31 -11.53
CA GLN A 115 5.49 30.40 -12.99
C GLN A 115 5.19 29.07 -13.70
N ILE A 116 4.95 28.00 -12.95
CA ILE A 116 4.57 26.71 -13.56
C ILE A 116 3.10 26.80 -13.96
N SER A 117 2.85 26.78 -15.26
CA SER A 117 1.52 26.84 -15.85
C SER A 117 0.86 25.44 -15.95
N ILE A 118 -0.46 25.44 -16.17
CA ILE A 118 -1.22 24.23 -16.52
C ILE A 118 -0.63 23.57 -17.77
N ASP A 119 -0.27 24.38 -18.79
CA ASP A 119 0.29 23.88 -20.04
C ASP A 119 1.67 23.25 -19.87
N ASP A 120 2.51 23.79 -19.00
CA ASP A 120 3.80 23.19 -18.67
C ASP A 120 3.62 21.75 -18.15
N VAL A 121 2.69 21.58 -17.21
CA VAL A 121 2.43 20.26 -16.59
C VAL A 121 1.76 19.32 -17.59
N ILE A 122 0.76 19.77 -18.33
CA ILE A 122 0.09 18.96 -19.35
C ILE A 122 1.06 18.49 -20.41
N ASN A 123 1.87 19.40 -20.98
CA ASN A 123 2.83 19.07 -22.04
C ASN A 123 3.92 18.12 -21.54
N PHE A 124 4.38 18.29 -20.31
CA PHE A 124 5.29 17.36 -19.65
C PHE A 124 4.68 15.95 -19.54
N LEU A 125 3.46 15.84 -19.05
CA LEU A 125 2.79 14.54 -18.82
C LEU A 125 2.38 13.85 -20.13
N LYS A 126 1.99 14.61 -21.18
CA LYS A 126 1.69 14.07 -22.50
C LYS A 126 2.86 13.31 -23.11
N LYS A 127 4.12 13.74 -22.89
CA LYS A 127 5.31 13.02 -23.34
C LYS A 127 5.36 11.59 -22.80
N TYR A 128 4.94 11.37 -21.55
CA TYR A 128 4.87 10.04 -20.95
C TYR A 128 3.70 9.23 -21.53
N GLN A 129 2.55 9.85 -21.76
CA GLN A 129 1.39 9.18 -22.35
C GLN A 129 1.65 8.74 -23.79
N GLN A 130 2.31 9.58 -24.60
CA GLN A 130 2.73 9.23 -25.96
C GLN A 130 3.69 8.04 -26.01
N ARG A 131 4.50 7.84 -24.97
CA ARG A 131 5.37 6.68 -24.80
C ARG A 131 4.65 5.45 -24.25
N GLY A 132 3.32 5.52 -24.04
CA GLY A 132 2.52 4.42 -23.50
C GLY A 132 2.64 4.19 -21.99
N VAL A 133 3.41 5.03 -21.26
CA VAL A 133 3.63 4.86 -19.81
C VAL A 133 2.65 5.69 -18.99
N ILE A 134 1.35 5.42 -19.18
CA ILE A 134 0.23 6.16 -18.59
C ILE A 134 0.30 6.19 -17.05
N ASP A 135 0.63 5.06 -16.40
CA ASP A 135 0.76 4.99 -14.95
C ASP A 135 1.79 5.96 -14.38
N ILE A 136 2.92 6.10 -15.07
CA ILE A 136 3.97 7.02 -14.64
C ILE A 136 3.48 8.45 -14.75
N SER A 137 2.75 8.82 -15.83
CA SER A 137 2.20 10.17 -15.96
C SER A 137 1.29 10.55 -14.79
N HIS A 138 0.41 9.61 -14.35
CA HIS A 138 -0.47 9.85 -13.21
C HIS A 138 0.29 9.93 -11.87
N ARG A 139 1.35 9.14 -11.69
CA ARG A 139 2.20 9.23 -10.50
C ARG A 139 2.97 10.54 -10.45
N LEU A 140 3.51 10.98 -11.57
CA LEU A 140 4.19 12.27 -11.68
C LEU A 140 3.23 13.43 -11.41
N LEU A 141 2.01 13.40 -11.95
CA LEU A 141 0.98 14.39 -11.61
C LEU A 141 0.67 14.40 -10.11
N SER A 142 0.59 13.21 -9.48
CA SER A 142 0.37 13.13 -8.04
C SER A 142 1.53 13.71 -7.24
N ASP A 143 2.77 13.49 -7.67
CA ASP A 143 3.95 14.06 -7.01
C ASP A 143 3.99 15.58 -7.17
N ILE A 144 3.69 16.12 -8.36
CA ILE A 144 3.55 17.57 -8.61
C ILE A 144 2.43 18.14 -7.72
N SER A 145 1.25 17.52 -7.70
CA SER A 145 0.11 17.99 -6.90
C SER A 145 0.45 18.11 -5.43
N GLN A 146 1.18 17.14 -4.86
CA GLN A 146 1.59 17.18 -3.46
C GLN A 146 2.54 18.35 -3.14
N VAL A 147 3.41 18.72 -4.08
CA VAL A 147 4.27 19.89 -3.93
C VAL A 147 3.46 21.18 -4.01
N PHE A 148 2.47 21.25 -4.91
CA PHE A 148 1.55 22.39 -4.98
C PHE A 148 0.67 22.52 -3.73
N ASP A 149 0.16 21.39 -3.20
CA ASP A 149 -0.59 21.40 -1.93
C ASP A 149 0.30 21.89 -0.77
N TYR A 150 1.56 21.45 -0.72
CA TYR A 150 2.53 21.93 0.26
C TYR A 150 2.82 23.43 0.11
N ALA A 151 2.95 23.90 -1.13
CA ALA A 151 3.17 25.31 -1.42
C ALA A 151 1.95 26.19 -0.99
N ILE A 152 0.71 25.66 -1.10
CA ILE A 152 -0.49 26.34 -0.59
C ILE A 152 -0.45 26.38 0.95
N ILE A 153 -0.20 25.25 1.62
CA ILE A 153 -0.14 25.17 3.09
C ILE A 153 0.90 26.12 3.65
N THR A 154 2.00 26.34 2.92
CA THR A 154 3.08 27.27 3.31
C THR A 154 2.92 28.69 2.75
N ASN A 155 1.73 29.05 2.25
CA ASN A 155 1.39 30.38 1.71
C ASN A 155 2.31 30.88 0.60
N LYS A 156 2.77 29.98 -0.27
CA LYS A 156 3.65 30.29 -1.42
C LYS A 156 2.88 30.49 -2.72
N ILE A 157 1.74 29.82 -2.85
CA ILE A 157 0.79 29.94 -3.98
C ILE A 157 -0.63 29.79 -3.45
N GLU A 158 -1.62 30.19 -4.25
CA GLU A 158 -3.03 30.17 -3.84
C GLU A 158 -3.80 28.95 -4.39
N ILE A 159 -3.35 28.37 -5.52
CA ILE A 159 -4.17 27.39 -6.25
C ILE A 159 -3.33 26.18 -6.66
N ASN A 160 -3.89 24.97 -6.43
CA ASN A 160 -3.43 23.73 -7.04
C ASN A 160 -4.37 23.31 -8.18
N PHE A 161 -3.90 23.41 -9.41
CA PHE A 161 -4.67 23.06 -10.61
C PHE A 161 -4.55 21.58 -11.03
N CYS A 162 -3.72 20.78 -10.36
CA CYS A 162 -3.41 19.40 -10.76
C CYS A 162 -4.65 18.48 -10.80
N SER A 163 -5.64 18.73 -9.94
CA SER A 163 -6.91 17.98 -9.94
C SER A 163 -7.69 18.14 -11.25
N LYS A 164 -7.63 19.35 -11.86
CA LYS A 164 -8.24 19.64 -13.18
C LYS A 164 -7.47 18.94 -14.30
N ILE A 165 -6.13 18.95 -14.22
CA ILE A 165 -5.27 18.28 -15.21
C ILE A 165 -5.55 16.78 -15.25
N ARG A 166 -5.81 16.13 -14.12
CA ARG A 166 -6.13 14.70 -14.06
C ARG A 166 -7.26 14.30 -15.01
N LYS A 167 -8.28 15.16 -15.16
CA LYS A 167 -9.42 14.91 -16.04
C LYS A 167 -9.06 15.03 -17.52
N ALA A 168 -8.02 15.80 -17.86
CA ALA A 168 -7.54 16.01 -19.22
C ALA A 168 -6.55 14.93 -19.69
N LEU A 169 -6.06 14.07 -18.79
CA LEU A 169 -5.14 12.99 -19.13
C LEU A 169 -5.92 11.73 -19.55
N ILE A 170 -5.27 10.93 -20.42
CA ILE A 170 -5.75 9.58 -20.76
C ILE A 170 -5.84 8.78 -19.47
N GLN A 171 -7.02 8.25 -19.17
CA GLN A 171 -7.25 7.41 -18.01
C GLN A 171 -6.85 5.97 -18.31
N LYS A 172 -6.10 5.36 -17.42
CA LYS A 172 -5.81 3.93 -17.51
C LYS A 172 -7.07 3.14 -17.16
N LYS A 173 -7.48 2.27 -18.04
CA LYS A 173 -8.45 1.22 -17.67
C LYS A 173 -7.79 0.33 -16.62
N VAL A 174 -8.31 0.34 -15.41
CA VAL A 174 -7.85 -0.55 -14.35
C VAL A 174 -8.26 -1.96 -14.74
N LYS A 175 -7.30 -2.77 -15.17
CA LYS A 175 -7.49 -4.21 -15.26
C LYS A 175 -7.14 -4.81 -13.90
N GLY A 176 -8.00 -5.66 -13.37
CA GLY A 176 -7.65 -6.49 -12.22
C GLY A 176 -6.34 -7.25 -12.46
N HIS A 177 -5.73 -7.75 -11.40
CA HIS A 177 -4.59 -8.64 -11.58
C HIS A 177 -5.01 -9.85 -12.40
N ALA A 178 -4.18 -10.24 -13.38
CA ALA A 178 -4.45 -11.43 -14.18
C ALA A 178 -4.58 -12.63 -13.24
N CYS A 179 -5.69 -13.33 -13.39
CA CYS A 179 -6.09 -14.46 -12.58
C CYS A 179 -6.78 -15.48 -13.50
N ILE A 180 -6.40 -16.74 -13.39
CA ILE A 180 -7.06 -17.84 -14.07
C ILE A 180 -8.45 -18.10 -13.48
N VAL A 181 -9.27 -18.84 -14.19
CA VAL A 181 -10.55 -19.36 -13.69
C VAL A 181 -10.35 -20.71 -12.99
N GLU A 182 -11.36 -21.16 -12.23
CA GLU A 182 -11.27 -22.36 -11.40
C GLU A 182 -10.90 -23.62 -12.21
N ASN A 183 -11.43 -23.79 -13.41
CA ASN A 183 -11.15 -24.96 -14.25
C ASN A 183 -9.71 -25.03 -14.77
N GLU A 184 -8.96 -23.93 -14.74
CA GLU A 184 -7.52 -23.87 -15.10
C GLU A 184 -6.60 -24.14 -13.88
N LEU A 185 -7.15 -24.11 -12.67
CA LEU A 185 -6.39 -24.27 -11.43
C LEU A 185 -5.65 -25.61 -11.36
N PRO A 186 -6.25 -26.78 -11.71
CA PRO A 186 -5.55 -28.06 -11.64
C PRO A 186 -4.31 -28.11 -12.52
N ALA A 187 -4.38 -27.53 -13.72
CA ALA A 187 -3.24 -27.45 -14.64
C ALA A 187 -2.12 -26.58 -14.08
N LEU A 188 -2.45 -25.44 -13.44
CA LEU A 188 -1.47 -24.58 -12.78
C LEU A 188 -0.80 -25.30 -11.61
N LEU A 189 -1.55 -25.96 -10.74
CA LEU A 189 -1.02 -26.70 -9.59
C LEU A 189 -0.06 -27.80 -10.04
N ASN A 190 -0.45 -28.60 -11.03
CA ASN A 190 0.39 -29.64 -11.62
C ASN A 190 1.68 -29.04 -12.21
N SER A 191 1.59 -27.90 -12.89
CA SER A 191 2.76 -27.21 -13.44
C SER A 191 3.70 -26.72 -12.34
N ILE A 192 3.16 -26.21 -11.22
CA ILE A 192 3.96 -25.81 -10.05
C ILE A 192 4.65 -27.02 -9.42
N CYS A 193 3.95 -28.16 -9.27
CA CYS A 193 4.53 -29.38 -8.73
C CYS A 193 5.67 -29.92 -9.61
N SER A 194 5.55 -29.79 -10.92
CA SER A 194 6.54 -30.20 -11.89
C SER A 194 7.65 -29.18 -12.16
N TYR A 195 7.60 -28.00 -11.49
CA TYR A 195 8.58 -26.95 -11.71
C TYR A 195 9.97 -27.39 -11.28
N GLN A 196 10.86 -27.52 -12.23
CA GLN A 196 12.26 -27.90 -12.04
C GLN A 196 13.16 -26.79 -12.57
N ASN A 197 14.08 -26.34 -11.75
CA ASN A 197 15.16 -25.45 -12.13
C ASN A 197 16.28 -25.65 -11.10
N GLU A 198 17.52 -25.76 -11.51
CA GLU A 198 18.70 -26.14 -10.69
C GLU A 198 18.89 -25.41 -9.36
N ARG A 199 18.15 -24.32 -9.14
CA ARG A 199 18.22 -23.47 -7.93
C ARG A 199 16.83 -23.14 -7.36
N SER A 200 15.81 -23.94 -7.62
CA SER A 200 14.44 -23.45 -7.50
C SER A 200 13.50 -24.25 -6.61
N GLU A 201 13.96 -25.21 -5.84
CA GLU A 201 13.06 -25.90 -4.89
C GLU A 201 12.36 -24.86 -3.98
N ILE A 202 13.09 -23.87 -3.47
CA ILE A 202 12.50 -22.79 -2.66
C ILE A 202 11.45 -21.99 -3.43
N ILE A 203 11.62 -21.77 -4.74
CA ILE A 203 10.63 -21.07 -5.57
C ILE A 203 9.38 -21.94 -5.72
N LYS A 204 9.54 -23.22 -5.97
CA LYS A 204 8.44 -24.20 -6.05
C LYS A 204 7.67 -24.26 -4.75
N TYR A 205 8.38 -24.37 -3.63
CA TYR A 205 7.78 -24.37 -2.30
C TYR A 205 7.04 -23.05 -2.01
N ALA A 206 7.64 -21.90 -2.35
CA ALA A 206 6.99 -20.62 -2.19
C ALA A 206 5.69 -20.48 -3.02
N LEU A 207 5.67 -21.02 -4.26
CA LEU A 207 4.46 -21.05 -5.09
C LEU A 207 3.41 -22.01 -4.53
N LYS A 208 3.80 -23.18 -4.01
CA LYS A 208 2.89 -24.09 -3.32
C LYS A 208 2.33 -23.45 -2.05
N PHE A 209 3.17 -22.86 -1.21
CA PHE A 209 2.74 -22.28 0.06
C PHE A 209 1.83 -21.06 -0.13
N ILE A 210 2.08 -20.23 -1.15
CA ILE A 210 1.18 -19.10 -1.43
C ILE A 210 -0.16 -19.56 -2.02
N SER A 211 -0.20 -20.71 -2.73
CA SER A 211 -1.47 -21.27 -3.19
C SER A 211 -2.31 -21.80 -2.02
N LEU A 212 -1.68 -22.37 -1.00
CA LEU A 212 -2.36 -22.85 0.23
C LEU A 212 -2.83 -21.72 1.13
N THR A 213 -2.02 -20.67 1.32
CA THR A 213 -2.28 -19.62 2.33
C THR A 213 -2.84 -18.33 1.77
N PHE A 214 -2.68 -18.09 0.48
CA PHE A 214 -3.04 -16.87 -0.28
C PHE A 214 -2.77 -15.55 0.45
N VAL A 215 -1.71 -15.49 1.26
CA VAL A 215 -1.20 -14.27 1.89
C VAL A 215 -0.58 -13.32 0.85
N ARG A 216 -0.21 -12.09 1.23
CA ARG A 216 0.49 -11.21 0.28
C ARG A 216 1.90 -11.69 0.02
N VAL A 217 2.37 -11.53 -1.22
CA VAL A 217 3.70 -12.00 -1.65
C VAL A 217 4.84 -11.51 -0.76
N ASN A 218 4.78 -10.28 -0.26
CA ASN A 218 5.82 -9.77 0.63
C ASN A 218 5.69 -10.31 2.07
N GLU A 219 4.50 -10.70 2.50
CA GLU A 219 4.27 -11.40 3.76
C GLU A 219 4.91 -12.79 3.70
N LEU A 220 4.63 -13.53 2.62
CA LEU A 220 5.24 -14.83 2.35
C LEU A 220 6.76 -14.76 2.31
N LEU A 221 7.31 -13.95 1.41
CA LEU A 221 8.75 -13.99 1.12
C LEU A 221 9.64 -13.50 2.26
N LYS A 222 9.08 -12.72 3.18
CA LYS A 222 9.77 -12.27 4.40
C LYS A 222 9.41 -13.10 5.62
N ALA A 223 8.73 -14.24 5.46
CA ALA A 223 8.38 -15.13 6.56
C ALA A 223 9.65 -15.63 7.23
N GLU A 224 9.67 -15.51 8.55
CA GLU A 224 10.74 -16.01 9.41
C GLU A 224 10.26 -17.25 10.17
N TRP A 225 11.16 -18.21 10.41
CA TRP A 225 10.78 -19.41 11.16
C TRP A 225 10.24 -19.11 12.55
N SER A 226 10.71 -18.05 13.18
CA SER A 226 10.23 -17.60 14.50
C SER A 226 8.77 -17.14 14.53
N GLU A 227 8.13 -16.96 13.37
CA GLU A 227 6.74 -16.55 13.27
C GLU A 227 5.75 -17.73 13.25
N PHE A 228 6.26 -18.97 13.16
CA PHE A 228 5.45 -20.17 13.04
C PHE A 228 5.37 -20.92 14.36
N ASP A 229 4.17 -21.05 14.89
CA ASP A 229 3.84 -21.98 15.95
C ASP A 229 3.26 -23.25 15.34
N LEU A 230 4.12 -24.27 15.21
CA LEU A 230 3.73 -25.55 14.60
C LEU A 230 2.91 -26.42 15.59
N THR A 231 2.89 -26.10 16.88
CA THR A 231 2.08 -26.79 17.88
C THR A 231 0.62 -26.34 17.78
N GLU A 232 0.44 -25.01 17.65
CA GLU A 232 -0.89 -24.42 17.51
C GLU A 232 -1.35 -24.30 16.03
N ASN A 233 -0.53 -24.75 15.08
CA ASN A 233 -0.78 -24.68 13.63
C ASN A 233 -1.07 -23.25 13.15
N VAL A 234 -0.30 -22.28 13.61
CA VAL A 234 -0.52 -20.86 13.33
C VAL A 234 0.76 -20.19 12.84
N TRP A 235 0.65 -19.42 11.78
CA TRP A 235 1.64 -18.45 11.38
C TRP A 235 1.22 -17.04 11.82
N THR A 236 1.97 -16.42 12.71
CA THR A 236 1.71 -15.08 13.22
C THR A 236 2.61 -14.05 12.53
N ILE A 237 2.05 -13.28 11.61
CA ILE A 237 2.77 -12.22 10.91
C ILE A 237 2.76 -10.95 11.77
N PRO A 238 3.93 -10.45 12.23
CA PRO A 238 3.98 -9.32 13.15
C PRO A 238 3.56 -8.00 12.49
N ALA A 239 3.01 -7.11 13.31
CA ALA A 239 2.40 -5.84 12.88
C ALA A 239 3.34 -4.94 12.05
N ASN A 240 4.63 -4.94 12.34
CA ASN A 240 5.64 -4.14 11.61
C ASN A 240 5.83 -4.58 10.15
N ARG A 241 5.50 -5.84 9.82
CA ARG A 241 5.53 -6.39 8.46
C ARG A 241 4.22 -6.22 7.71
N MET A 242 3.13 -5.93 8.41
CA MET A 242 1.80 -5.77 7.84
C MET A 242 1.58 -4.34 7.33
N LYS A 243 0.92 -4.22 6.16
CA LYS A 243 0.58 -2.92 5.58
C LYS A 243 -0.25 -2.05 6.54
N MET A 244 -1.11 -2.69 7.33
CA MET A 244 -2.04 -2.02 8.25
C MET A 244 -1.51 -1.92 9.68
N LYS A 245 -0.23 -2.27 9.92
CA LYS A 245 0.41 -2.24 11.24
C LYS A 245 -0.40 -2.97 12.33
N ARG A 246 -1.04 -4.09 11.97
CA ARG A 246 -1.75 -5.00 12.88
C ARG A 246 -1.25 -6.40 12.62
N GLU A 247 -1.05 -7.14 13.68
CA GLU A 247 -0.71 -8.57 13.62
C GLU A 247 -1.75 -9.35 12.83
N HIS A 248 -1.29 -10.35 12.09
CA HIS A 248 -2.16 -11.21 11.29
C HIS A 248 -1.85 -12.69 11.57
N ARG A 249 -2.78 -13.37 12.21
CA ARG A 249 -2.71 -14.81 12.47
C ARG A 249 -3.28 -15.56 11.27
N VAL A 250 -2.49 -16.46 10.68
CA VAL A 250 -2.85 -17.29 9.52
C VAL A 250 -2.96 -18.74 10.00
N PRO A 251 -4.17 -19.36 10.02
CA PRO A 251 -4.30 -20.78 10.30
C PRO A 251 -3.59 -21.60 9.23
N LEU A 252 -2.87 -22.64 9.64
CA LEU A 252 -2.15 -23.54 8.76
C LEU A 252 -2.93 -24.85 8.62
N SER A 253 -3.24 -25.24 7.39
CA SER A 253 -3.81 -26.55 7.08
C SER A 253 -2.75 -27.64 7.21
N LEU A 254 -3.18 -28.90 7.27
CA LEU A 254 -2.29 -30.06 7.32
C LEU A 254 -1.28 -30.05 6.15
N GLN A 255 -1.74 -29.74 4.95
CA GLN A 255 -0.88 -29.65 3.76
C GLN A 255 0.13 -28.51 3.83
N ALA A 256 -0.21 -27.41 4.49
CA ALA A 256 0.72 -26.32 4.72
C ALA A 256 1.79 -26.69 5.74
N LEU A 257 1.45 -27.45 6.79
CA LEU A 257 2.39 -27.99 7.77
C LEU A 257 3.36 -28.99 7.15
N GLU A 258 2.83 -29.98 6.41
CA GLU A 258 3.66 -30.95 5.67
C GLU A 258 4.64 -30.25 4.71
N LEU A 259 4.18 -29.19 4.05
CA LEU A 259 5.03 -28.41 3.17
C LEU A 259 6.12 -27.63 3.94
N LEU A 260 5.79 -27.10 5.13
CA LEU A 260 6.78 -26.44 6.00
C LEU A 260 7.85 -27.41 6.50
N GLU A 261 7.50 -28.63 6.84
CA GLU A 261 8.48 -29.68 7.19
C GLU A 261 9.45 -29.94 6.06
N GLN A 262 8.94 -30.06 4.82
CA GLN A 262 9.78 -30.22 3.63
C GLN A 262 10.69 -29.00 3.43
N ILE A 263 10.19 -27.78 3.61
CA ILE A 263 10.98 -26.55 3.46
C ILE A 263 12.05 -26.49 4.54
N GLN A 264 11.74 -26.90 5.75
CA GLN A 264 12.68 -26.88 6.90
C GLN A 264 13.92 -27.73 6.62
N ALA A 265 13.79 -28.85 5.93
CA ALA A 265 14.91 -29.68 5.52
C ALA A 265 15.97 -28.91 4.69
N TYR A 266 15.56 -27.87 3.96
CA TYR A 266 16.44 -27.05 3.12
C TYR A 266 16.84 -25.72 3.78
N THR A 267 16.08 -25.24 4.77
CA THR A 267 16.20 -23.84 5.24
C THR A 267 16.28 -23.68 6.76
N ASN A 268 16.40 -24.76 7.53
CA ASN A 268 16.48 -24.74 9.01
C ASN A 268 17.63 -23.87 9.57
N ASN A 269 18.69 -23.69 8.81
CA ASN A 269 19.83 -22.85 9.18
C ASN A 269 19.69 -21.39 8.76
N HIS A 270 18.55 -21.01 8.18
CA HIS A 270 18.26 -19.66 7.74
C HIS A 270 17.21 -19.01 8.64
N GLN A 271 17.28 -17.70 8.80
CA GLN A 271 16.25 -16.92 9.47
C GLN A 271 14.90 -16.98 8.71
N TYR A 272 14.97 -16.91 7.38
CA TYR A 272 13.79 -16.87 6.50
C TYR A 272 13.38 -18.26 6.03
N VAL A 273 12.07 -18.49 5.96
CA VAL A 273 11.47 -19.70 5.39
C VAL A 273 11.78 -19.82 3.88
N PHE A 274 11.80 -18.68 3.19
CA PHE A 274 12.09 -18.59 1.75
C PHE A 274 13.33 -17.72 1.49
N PRO A 275 14.56 -18.22 1.83
CA PRO A 275 15.77 -17.44 1.71
C PRO A 275 16.21 -17.29 0.24
N HIS A 276 17.00 -16.27 0.00
CA HIS A 276 17.76 -16.15 -1.24
C HIS A 276 18.94 -17.15 -1.20
N TYR A 277 19.19 -17.82 -2.31
CA TYR A 277 20.19 -18.90 -2.38
C TYR A 277 21.59 -18.54 -1.89
N PHE A 278 22.07 -17.31 -2.16
CA PHE A 278 23.45 -16.89 -1.83
C PHE A 278 23.57 -15.95 -0.63
N TYR A 279 22.47 -15.43 -0.12
CA TYR A 279 22.52 -14.35 0.88
C TYR A 279 21.51 -14.64 1.99
N ASN A 280 21.86 -14.28 3.21
CA ASN A 280 20.91 -14.29 4.32
C ASN A 280 19.90 -13.13 4.16
N LYS A 281 19.08 -13.21 3.11
CA LYS A 281 18.04 -12.26 2.72
C LYS A 281 16.85 -13.03 2.17
N PRO A 282 15.63 -12.46 2.24
CA PRO A 282 14.45 -13.09 1.68
C PRO A 282 14.53 -13.18 0.14
N LEU A 283 13.85 -14.17 -0.42
CA LEU A 283 13.67 -14.32 -1.86
C LEU A 283 12.97 -13.08 -2.44
N LYS A 284 13.37 -12.64 -3.64
CA LYS A 284 12.74 -11.49 -4.31
C LYS A 284 11.46 -11.89 -5.02
N SER A 285 10.41 -11.06 -4.94
CA SER A 285 9.10 -11.31 -5.55
C SER A 285 9.14 -11.58 -7.06
N ASN A 286 10.08 -10.95 -7.78
CA ASN A 286 10.24 -11.17 -9.21
C ASN A 286 10.54 -12.64 -9.56
N ARG A 287 11.15 -13.41 -8.64
CA ARG A 287 11.45 -14.83 -8.86
C ARG A 287 10.18 -15.67 -9.02
N LEU A 288 9.15 -15.38 -8.20
CA LEU A 288 7.85 -16.07 -8.32
C LEU A 288 7.13 -15.67 -9.61
N ILE A 289 7.22 -14.40 -9.99
CA ILE A 289 6.62 -13.89 -11.24
C ILE A 289 7.27 -14.57 -12.45
N TYR A 290 8.59 -14.62 -12.50
CA TYR A 290 9.32 -15.29 -13.59
C TYR A 290 9.06 -16.80 -13.61
N ALA A 291 8.91 -17.45 -12.45
CA ALA A 291 8.54 -18.85 -12.40
C ALA A 291 7.16 -19.10 -13.04
N LEU A 292 6.15 -18.27 -12.73
CA LEU A 292 4.84 -18.34 -13.40
C LEU A 292 4.97 -18.09 -14.91
N TYR A 293 5.83 -17.18 -15.36
CA TYR A 293 6.08 -16.93 -16.78
C TYR A 293 6.70 -18.16 -17.47
N ASN A 294 7.67 -18.79 -16.84
CA ASN A 294 8.32 -20.00 -17.36
C ASN A 294 7.35 -21.19 -17.43
N LEU A 295 6.35 -21.21 -16.53
CA LEU A 295 5.25 -22.19 -16.56
C LEU A 295 4.17 -21.87 -17.62
N GLY A 296 4.33 -20.81 -18.43
CA GLY A 296 3.38 -20.43 -19.48
C GLY A 296 2.21 -19.55 -19.02
N TYR A 297 2.26 -19.01 -17.80
CA TYR A 297 1.19 -18.19 -17.21
C TYR A 297 1.44 -16.66 -17.30
N LYS A 298 2.35 -16.23 -18.19
CA LYS A 298 2.53 -14.81 -18.47
C LYS A 298 1.21 -14.20 -18.92
N GLU A 299 0.82 -13.07 -18.30
CA GLU A 299 -0.45 -12.35 -18.54
C GLU A 299 -1.74 -13.12 -18.16
N LYS A 300 -1.65 -14.41 -17.80
CA LYS A 300 -2.78 -15.23 -17.36
C LYS A 300 -2.91 -15.29 -15.85
N MET A 301 -1.77 -15.38 -15.15
CA MET A 301 -1.74 -15.49 -13.69
C MET A 301 -0.64 -14.62 -13.10
N THR A 302 -0.94 -13.97 -11.99
CA THR A 302 0.04 -13.28 -11.15
C THR A 302 0.11 -13.93 -9.78
N VAL A 303 1.19 -13.68 -9.03
CA VAL A 303 1.27 -14.15 -7.64
C VAL A 303 0.14 -13.60 -6.79
N HIS A 304 -0.34 -12.39 -7.10
CA HIS A 304 -1.53 -11.82 -6.45
C HIS A 304 -2.84 -12.47 -6.91
N GLY A 305 -2.85 -13.08 -8.08
CA GLY A 305 -4.00 -13.81 -8.64
C GLY A 305 -4.47 -14.97 -7.75
N PHE A 306 -3.56 -15.62 -6.99
CA PHE A 306 -3.94 -16.67 -6.03
C PHE A 306 -4.94 -16.17 -4.99
N ARG A 307 -4.83 -14.93 -4.55
CA ARG A 307 -5.75 -14.33 -3.59
C ARG A 307 -7.14 -14.08 -4.20
N ALA A 308 -7.17 -13.56 -5.43
CA ALA A 308 -8.42 -13.33 -6.14
C ALA A 308 -9.13 -14.66 -6.44
N LEU A 309 -8.38 -15.69 -6.83
CA LEU A 309 -8.89 -17.04 -7.10
C LEU A 309 -9.46 -17.66 -5.83
N ALA A 310 -8.70 -17.67 -4.73
CA ALA A 310 -9.15 -18.20 -3.45
C ALA A 310 -10.41 -17.47 -2.95
N SER A 311 -10.41 -16.14 -2.98
CA SER A 311 -11.59 -15.35 -2.59
C SER A 311 -12.82 -15.72 -3.42
N SER A 312 -12.69 -15.85 -4.74
CA SER A 312 -13.82 -16.20 -5.62
C SER A 312 -14.35 -17.60 -5.33
N ILE A 313 -13.47 -18.59 -5.22
CA ILE A 313 -13.86 -19.99 -5.01
C ILE A 313 -14.49 -20.16 -3.62
N LEU A 314 -13.91 -19.57 -2.56
CA LEU A 314 -14.44 -19.65 -1.21
C LEU A 314 -15.82 -18.99 -1.10
N ASN A 315 -16.02 -17.81 -1.72
CA ASN A 315 -17.32 -17.17 -1.77
C ASN A 315 -18.35 -18.03 -2.54
N ASN A 316 -17.97 -18.63 -3.67
CA ASN A 316 -18.86 -19.50 -4.44
C ASN A 316 -19.24 -20.79 -3.69
N ASN A 317 -18.40 -21.23 -2.76
CA ASN A 317 -18.66 -22.40 -1.91
C ASN A 317 -19.30 -22.04 -0.56
N GLY A 318 -19.80 -20.81 -0.39
CA GLY A 318 -20.65 -20.41 0.74
C GLY A 318 -19.90 -20.11 2.02
N PHE A 319 -18.58 -19.94 2.00
CA PHE A 319 -17.82 -19.53 3.19
C PHE A 319 -18.18 -18.11 3.62
N ASN A 320 -18.06 -17.85 4.91
CA ASN A 320 -18.37 -16.54 5.48
C ASN A 320 -17.49 -15.45 4.85
N PRO A 321 -18.07 -14.44 4.16
CA PRO A 321 -17.31 -13.37 3.51
C PRO A 321 -16.39 -12.61 4.46
N ASP A 322 -16.79 -12.41 5.72
CA ASP A 322 -15.97 -11.72 6.72
C ASP A 322 -14.74 -12.55 7.11
N ALA A 323 -14.88 -13.88 7.20
CA ALA A 323 -13.75 -14.77 7.43
C ALA A 323 -12.77 -14.74 6.25
N ILE A 324 -13.28 -14.72 5.03
CA ILE A 324 -12.46 -14.58 3.81
C ILE A 324 -11.70 -13.24 3.82
N GLU A 325 -12.37 -12.13 4.07
CA GLU A 325 -11.74 -10.79 4.12
C GLU A 325 -10.70 -10.69 5.24
N LYS A 326 -10.94 -11.32 6.40
CA LYS A 326 -9.96 -11.43 7.48
C LYS A 326 -8.75 -12.26 7.07
N GLN A 327 -8.94 -13.41 6.42
CA GLN A 327 -7.84 -14.22 5.90
C GLN A 327 -7.01 -13.46 4.86
N LEU A 328 -7.65 -12.65 4.05
CA LEU A 328 -6.99 -11.75 3.10
C LEU A 328 -6.32 -10.54 3.79
N ALA A 329 -6.48 -10.35 5.10
CA ALA A 329 -6.04 -9.17 5.84
C ALA A 329 -6.47 -7.86 5.13
N HIS A 330 -7.71 -7.83 4.61
CA HIS A 330 -8.32 -6.63 4.06
C HIS A 330 -8.93 -5.78 5.18
N GLU A 331 -8.96 -4.48 4.99
CA GLU A 331 -9.72 -3.59 5.86
C GLU A 331 -11.19 -3.57 5.45
N GLU A 332 -12.06 -3.58 6.46
CA GLU A 332 -13.47 -3.25 6.25
C GLU A 332 -13.58 -1.80 5.71
N ALA A 333 -14.12 -1.67 4.52
CA ALA A 333 -14.29 -0.39 3.85
C ALA A 333 -15.33 0.51 4.56
N ASN A 334 -16.34 -0.10 5.18
CA ASN A 334 -17.34 0.59 5.95
C ASN A 334 -16.77 0.95 7.34
N ARG A 335 -16.57 2.25 7.59
CA ARG A 335 -16.02 2.76 8.86
C ARG A 335 -16.85 2.37 10.08
N VAL A 336 -18.18 2.36 9.95
CA VAL A 336 -19.10 1.98 11.04
C VAL A 336 -18.93 0.50 11.33
N ARG A 337 -19.04 -0.37 10.33
CA ARG A 337 -18.86 -1.81 10.48
C ARG A 337 -17.48 -2.15 11.08
N ARG A 338 -16.42 -1.49 10.64
CA ARG A 338 -15.06 -1.65 11.16
C ARG A 338 -14.95 -1.32 12.65
N ALA A 339 -15.70 -0.33 13.15
CA ALA A 339 -15.68 0.06 14.56
C ALA A 339 -16.33 -1.00 15.46
N TYR A 340 -17.35 -1.71 14.95
CA TYR A 340 -18.13 -2.68 15.72
C TYR A 340 -17.71 -4.13 15.48
N ASN A 341 -17.27 -4.51 14.29
CA ASN A 341 -16.83 -5.87 13.99
C ASN A 341 -15.35 -6.07 14.30
N ARG A 342 -15.06 -6.52 15.53
CA ARG A 342 -13.70 -6.85 16.00
C ARG A 342 -13.41 -8.35 15.94
N ALA A 343 -14.36 -9.16 15.49
CA ALA A 343 -14.20 -10.61 15.41
C ALA A 343 -13.03 -11.00 14.51
N ASP A 344 -12.23 -11.96 14.94
CA ASP A 344 -11.11 -12.50 14.15
C ASP A 344 -11.54 -13.67 13.27
N TYR A 345 -12.68 -14.29 13.57
CA TYR A 345 -13.19 -15.48 12.87
C TYR A 345 -12.18 -16.64 12.82
N PHE A 346 -11.32 -16.76 13.83
CA PHE A 346 -10.15 -17.64 13.74
C PHE A 346 -10.56 -19.09 13.52
N GLU A 347 -11.48 -19.65 14.32
CA GLU A 347 -11.96 -21.02 14.18
C GLU A 347 -12.62 -21.27 12.80
N THR A 348 -13.49 -20.35 12.38
CA THR A 348 -14.09 -20.42 11.02
C THR A 348 -13.01 -20.40 9.93
N ARG A 349 -11.92 -19.68 10.15
CA ARG A 349 -10.80 -19.62 9.21
C ARG A 349 -9.97 -20.89 9.23
N VAL A 350 -9.83 -21.58 10.37
CA VAL A 350 -9.19 -22.91 10.47
C VAL A 350 -9.92 -23.90 9.55
N ASP A 351 -11.24 -24.02 9.69
CA ASP A 351 -12.05 -24.92 8.85
C ASP A 351 -11.97 -24.53 7.37
N MET A 352 -12.08 -23.25 7.08
CA MET A 352 -12.00 -22.71 5.72
C MET A 352 -10.65 -22.99 5.07
N MET A 353 -9.53 -22.82 5.78
CA MET A 353 -8.19 -23.05 5.27
C MET A 353 -7.89 -24.53 5.06
N GLN A 354 -8.43 -25.40 5.93
CA GLN A 354 -8.33 -26.84 5.74
C GLN A 354 -9.12 -27.27 4.49
N TRP A 355 -10.39 -26.84 4.41
CA TRP A 355 -11.22 -27.12 3.22
C TRP A 355 -10.55 -26.64 1.92
N TRP A 356 -10.00 -25.43 1.93
CA TRP A 356 -9.28 -24.87 0.77
C TRP A 356 -8.12 -25.75 0.33
N SER A 357 -7.34 -26.23 1.27
CA SER A 357 -6.18 -27.06 0.98
C SER A 357 -6.60 -28.44 0.47
N ASP A 358 -7.64 -29.06 1.04
CA ASP A 358 -8.22 -30.32 0.56
C ASP A 358 -8.77 -30.16 -0.87
N PHE A 359 -9.48 -29.07 -1.14
CA PHE A 359 -9.97 -28.71 -2.46
C PHE A 359 -8.83 -28.63 -3.50
N LEU A 360 -7.71 -27.99 -3.16
CA LEU A 360 -6.55 -27.90 -4.06
C LEU A 360 -5.97 -29.29 -4.35
N VAL A 361 -5.84 -30.15 -3.35
CA VAL A 361 -5.33 -31.52 -3.51
C VAL A 361 -6.27 -32.35 -4.39
N GLU A 362 -7.57 -32.30 -4.11
CA GLU A 362 -8.58 -33.03 -4.89
C GLU A 362 -8.54 -32.62 -6.37
N LYS A 363 -8.52 -31.31 -6.64
CA LYS A 363 -8.43 -30.80 -8.03
C LYS A 363 -7.15 -31.21 -8.73
N CYS A 364 -6.02 -31.27 -8.02
CA CYS A 364 -4.75 -31.73 -8.57
C CYS A 364 -4.81 -33.23 -8.94
N ASN A 365 -5.34 -34.07 -8.05
CA ASN A 365 -5.46 -35.49 -8.24
C ASN A 365 -6.39 -35.85 -9.43
N GLN A 366 -7.57 -35.21 -9.49
CA GLN A 366 -8.51 -35.38 -10.61
C GLN A 366 -7.87 -35.02 -11.96
N TYR A 367 -6.99 -34.02 -12.00
CA TYR A 367 -6.29 -33.63 -13.22
C TYR A 367 -5.25 -34.65 -13.63
N ILE A 368 -4.50 -35.23 -12.68
CA ILE A 368 -3.48 -36.26 -12.93
C ILE A 368 -4.15 -37.53 -13.48
N GLU A 369 -5.23 -37.99 -12.84
CA GLU A 369 -6.00 -39.15 -13.27
C GLU A 369 -6.53 -39.02 -14.71
N LYS A 370 -7.16 -37.86 -15.01
CA LYS A 370 -7.64 -37.58 -16.38
C LYS A 370 -6.50 -37.57 -17.39
N LYS A 371 -5.34 -37.08 -17.05
CA LYS A 371 -4.19 -37.01 -17.93
C LYS A 371 -3.59 -38.43 -18.22
N GLN A 372 -3.63 -39.28 -17.21
CA GLN A 372 -3.20 -40.70 -17.37
C GLN A 372 -4.16 -41.48 -18.27
N LEU A 373 -5.48 -41.25 -18.14
CA LEU A 373 -6.50 -41.91 -18.97
C LEU A 373 -6.43 -41.48 -20.45
N VAL A 374 -5.93 -40.30 -20.76
CA VAL A 374 -5.77 -39.84 -22.17
C VAL A 374 -4.49 -40.39 -22.83
N LEU A 375 -3.57 -40.95 -22.06
CA LEU A 375 -2.31 -41.52 -22.54
C LEU A 375 -2.38 -43.04 -22.76
N ILE A 376 -3.54 -43.66 -22.46
CA ILE A 376 -3.90 -45.07 -22.79
C ILE A 376 -4.82 -45.09 -24.01
#